data_ce2c889156855fea2a55be7f2d5c3329
#
_entry.id   ce2c889156855fea2a55be7f2d5c3329
#
_cell.length_a   1.000
_cell.length_b   1.000
_cell.length_c   1.000
_cell.angle_alpha   90.00
_cell.angle_beta   90.00
_cell.angle_gamma   90.00
#
_symmetry.space_group_name_H-M   'P 1'
#
loop_
_entity.id
_entity.type
_entity.pdbx_description
1 polymer ?
#
loop_
_entity_poly.entity_id
_entity_poly.type
_entity_poly.pdbx_seq_one_letter_code
_entity_poly.pdbx_strand_id
1 'polypeptide(L)'
;MNLFKTTNQHKKYWRERSINWKTSYLDTWDHPHRKVLAYMLKQIPWFSLIEIGCGSGANLMQIIKSIPGKQLGGIDVNKDAIELAKETFKGGVFFQCSADDIMMSDKSTDVLLSDMTLIYVDNWNIKKYLQEIKRVTRKYVVLCEFHHESWFQRMKLKITSGYNAYNWKKLLTSEDFCDIIEYKLAEEEWPGGNPQKTFGSIFIAKVPKK
;
A
#
# COMPACT_ATOMS: atom_id res chain seq x y z
N MET A 1 -12.71 -3.53 24.12
CA MET A 1 -12.00 -3.56 22.83
C MET A 1 -11.75 -2.12 22.43
N ASN A 2 -10.51 -1.67 22.34
CA ASN A 2 -10.20 -0.26 22.08
C ASN A 2 -10.44 0.01 20.60
N LEU A 3 -11.62 0.58 20.25
CA LEU A 3 -12.09 0.85 18.89
C LEU A 3 -11.18 1.82 18.10
N PHE A 4 -10.23 2.46 18.77
CA PHE A 4 -9.38 3.50 18.20
C PHE A 4 -7.90 3.23 18.46
N LYS A 5 -7.36 2.17 17.84
CA LYS A 5 -5.91 1.97 17.87
C LYS A 5 -5.22 3.12 17.14
N THR A 6 -4.18 3.67 17.77
CA THR A 6 -3.30 4.67 17.15
C THR A 6 -2.37 4.01 16.13
N THR A 7 -1.77 4.81 15.26
CA THR A 7 -0.74 4.36 14.31
C THR A 7 0.36 3.56 15.02
N ASN A 8 0.84 4.02 16.17
CA ASN A 8 1.89 3.33 16.93
C ASN A 8 1.44 1.97 17.49
N GLN A 9 0.18 1.84 17.91
CA GLN A 9 -0.37 0.56 18.36
C GLN A 9 -0.52 -0.43 17.18
N HIS A 10 -0.90 0.04 15.99
CA HIS A 10 -0.92 -0.78 14.79
C HIS A 10 0.50 -1.19 14.36
N LYS A 11 1.47 -0.27 14.37
CA LYS A 11 2.88 -0.60 14.09
C LYS A 11 3.42 -1.67 15.05
N LYS A 12 3.15 -1.51 16.36
CA LYS A 12 3.56 -2.51 17.36
C LYS A 12 2.93 -3.86 17.07
N TYR A 13 1.61 -3.91 16.86
CA TYR A 13 0.88 -5.14 16.55
C TYR A 13 1.47 -5.87 15.34
N TRP A 14 1.70 -5.16 14.22
CA TRP A 14 2.26 -5.78 13.02
C TRP A 14 3.72 -6.19 13.17
N ARG A 15 4.52 -5.41 13.88
CA ARG A 15 5.93 -5.73 14.17
C ARG A 15 6.07 -7.02 14.98
N GLU A 16 5.20 -7.23 15.95
CA GLU A 16 5.24 -8.36 16.88
C GLU A 16 4.40 -9.56 16.41
N ARG A 17 3.70 -9.44 15.28
CA ARG A 17 2.82 -10.49 14.78
C ARG A 17 3.62 -11.68 14.28
N SER A 18 3.44 -12.83 14.93
CA SER A 18 4.01 -14.12 14.52
C SER A 18 2.92 -14.95 13.86
N ILE A 19 3.08 -15.24 12.58
CA ILE A 19 2.21 -16.07 11.75
C ILE A 19 3.03 -16.80 10.70
N ASN A 20 2.45 -17.78 10.03
CA ASN A 20 3.05 -18.34 8.83
C ASN A 20 2.85 -17.36 7.65
N TRP A 21 3.84 -16.48 7.42
CA TRP A 21 3.79 -15.45 6.38
C TRP A 21 3.67 -16.04 4.96
N LYS A 22 4.16 -17.26 4.74
CA LYS A 22 4.01 -17.92 3.45
C LYS A 22 2.55 -18.24 3.17
N THR A 23 1.91 -19.05 4.02
CA THR A 23 0.53 -19.50 3.80
C THR A 23 -0.52 -18.42 4.02
N SER A 24 -0.26 -17.48 4.94
CA SER A 24 -1.21 -16.42 5.27
C SER A 24 -1.21 -15.26 4.27
N TYR A 25 -0.07 -15.04 3.57
CA TYR A 25 0.07 -13.90 2.64
C TYR A 25 0.70 -14.28 1.30
N LEU A 26 1.92 -14.83 1.25
CA LEU A 26 2.62 -15.06 -0.01
C LEU A 26 1.81 -15.96 -0.95
N ASP A 27 1.25 -17.05 -0.45
CA ASP A 27 0.48 -18.01 -1.25
C ASP A 27 -0.89 -17.45 -1.72
N THR A 28 -1.29 -16.23 -1.27
CA THR A 28 -2.50 -15.54 -1.76
C THR A 28 -2.21 -14.57 -2.93
N TRP A 29 -1.07 -14.70 -3.57
CA TRP A 29 -0.58 -13.79 -4.62
C TRP A 29 -1.54 -13.65 -5.83
N ASP A 30 -2.36 -14.65 -6.12
CA ASP A 30 -3.30 -14.68 -7.25
C ASP A 30 -4.69 -14.08 -6.95
N HIS A 31 -4.85 -13.49 -5.76
CA HIS A 31 -6.12 -12.85 -5.40
C HIS A 31 -6.55 -11.81 -6.45
N PRO A 32 -7.85 -11.74 -6.85
CA PRO A 32 -8.31 -10.93 -7.96
C PRO A 32 -7.90 -9.46 -7.92
N HIS A 33 -8.00 -8.78 -6.75
CA HIS A 33 -7.59 -7.37 -6.66
C HIS A 33 -6.11 -7.12 -7.04
N ARG A 34 -5.22 -8.10 -6.77
CA ARG A 34 -3.80 -8.00 -7.16
C ARG A 34 -3.60 -8.08 -8.67
N LYS A 35 -4.48 -8.82 -9.38
CA LYS A 35 -4.49 -8.85 -10.85
C LYS A 35 -4.90 -7.50 -11.41
N VAL A 36 -5.92 -6.87 -10.81
CA VAL A 36 -6.33 -5.50 -11.18
C VAL A 36 -5.20 -4.51 -10.93
N LEU A 37 -4.56 -4.59 -9.76
CA LEU A 37 -3.42 -3.75 -9.41
C LEU A 37 -2.26 -3.90 -10.42
N ALA A 38 -1.90 -5.13 -10.78
CA ALA A 38 -0.89 -5.40 -11.79
C ALA A 38 -1.30 -4.88 -13.17
N TYR A 39 -2.58 -5.00 -13.55
CA TYR A 39 -3.12 -4.44 -14.78
C TYR A 39 -2.99 -2.91 -14.80
N MET A 40 -3.35 -2.23 -13.73
CA MET A 40 -3.21 -0.77 -13.62
C MET A 40 -1.74 -0.33 -13.71
N LEU A 41 -0.83 -1.06 -13.09
CA LEU A 41 0.61 -0.81 -13.18
C LEU A 41 1.16 -0.96 -14.60
N LYS A 42 0.57 -1.79 -15.46
CA LYS A 42 0.96 -1.89 -16.89
C LYS A 42 0.65 -0.63 -17.69
N GLN A 43 -0.27 0.22 -17.24
CA GLN A 43 -0.70 1.41 -17.96
C GLN A 43 0.24 2.61 -17.79
N ILE A 44 1.23 2.50 -16.91
CA ILE A 44 2.18 3.58 -16.62
C ILE A 44 3.64 3.15 -16.90
N PRO A 45 4.53 4.09 -17.32
CA PRO A 45 5.94 3.77 -17.58
C PRO A 45 6.76 3.79 -16.29
N TRP A 46 7.30 2.63 -15.89
CA TRP A 46 8.18 2.50 -14.72
C TRP A 46 9.15 1.32 -14.89
N PHE A 47 10.23 1.35 -14.11
CA PHE A 47 11.20 0.25 -14.04
C PHE A 47 11.33 -0.31 -12.62
N SER A 48 11.38 0.56 -11.60
CA SER A 48 11.53 0.15 -10.20
C SER A 48 10.28 0.44 -9.37
N LEU A 49 9.94 -0.48 -8.47
CA LEU A 49 8.79 -0.36 -7.56
C LEU A 49 9.18 -0.81 -6.16
N ILE A 50 8.78 -0.02 -5.17
CA ILE A 50 8.83 -0.37 -3.74
C ILE A 50 7.41 -0.39 -3.20
N GLU A 51 7.07 -1.46 -2.49
CA GLU A 51 5.80 -1.59 -1.78
C GLU A 51 5.98 -1.30 -0.28
N ILE A 52 5.16 -0.42 0.29
CA ILE A 52 5.10 -0.20 1.74
C ILE A 52 4.10 -1.15 2.38
N GLY A 53 4.47 -1.76 3.53
CA GLY A 53 3.68 -2.82 4.14
C GLY A 53 3.62 -4.07 3.27
N CYS A 54 4.72 -4.42 2.62
CA CYS A 54 4.77 -5.48 1.62
C CYS A 54 4.50 -6.89 2.20
N GLY A 55 4.52 -7.04 3.52
CA GLY A 55 4.48 -8.36 4.13
C GLY A 55 5.54 -9.28 3.53
N SER A 56 5.16 -10.49 3.14
CA SER A 56 6.02 -11.45 2.45
C SER A 56 6.03 -11.31 0.91
N GLY A 57 5.40 -10.26 0.35
CA GLY A 57 5.49 -9.93 -1.08
C GLY A 57 4.42 -10.54 -1.98
N ALA A 58 3.20 -10.74 -1.50
CA ALA A 58 2.11 -11.30 -2.31
C ALA A 58 1.79 -10.45 -3.56
N ASN A 59 1.72 -9.11 -3.42
CA ASN A 59 1.56 -8.20 -4.56
C ASN A 59 2.76 -8.24 -5.50
N LEU A 60 3.97 -8.26 -4.94
CA LEU A 60 5.20 -8.34 -5.74
C LEU A 60 5.27 -9.63 -6.56
N MET A 61 4.77 -10.76 -6.01
CA MET A 61 4.66 -12.02 -6.74
C MET A 61 3.70 -11.92 -7.93
N GLN A 62 2.54 -11.31 -7.75
CA GLN A 62 1.59 -11.06 -8.84
C GLN A 62 2.20 -10.12 -9.89
N ILE A 63 2.90 -9.07 -9.44
CA ILE A 63 3.52 -8.08 -10.33
C ILE A 63 4.63 -8.74 -11.17
N ILE A 64 5.56 -9.50 -10.58
CA ILE A 64 6.66 -10.12 -11.33
C ILE A 64 6.17 -11.12 -12.37
N LYS A 65 5.10 -11.86 -12.06
CA LYS A 65 4.46 -12.79 -13.00
C LYS A 65 3.75 -12.07 -14.16
N SER A 66 3.16 -10.91 -13.88
CA SER A 66 2.38 -10.14 -14.86
C SER A 66 3.23 -9.17 -15.68
N ILE A 67 4.33 -8.66 -15.12
CA ILE A 67 5.19 -7.60 -15.69
C ILE A 67 6.66 -7.97 -15.43
N PRO A 68 7.19 -8.95 -16.17
CA PRO A 68 8.57 -9.39 -15.97
C PRO A 68 9.59 -8.29 -16.28
N GLY A 69 10.82 -8.45 -15.80
CA GLY A 69 11.94 -7.54 -16.07
C GLY A 69 11.90 -6.23 -15.26
N LYS A 70 11.12 -6.18 -14.18
CA LYS A 70 11.06 -5.03 -13.25
C LYS A 70 11.93 -5.24 -12.02
N GLN A 71 12.46 -4.14 -11.49
CA GLN A 71 13.15 -4.13 -10.21
C GLN A 71 12.12 -3.92 -9.10
N LEU A 72 11.96 -4.92 -8.24
CA LEU A 72 10.96 -4.92 -7.18
C LEU A 72 11.61 -4.91 -5.80
N GLY A 73 10.92 -4.34 -4.85
CA GLY A 73 11.30 -4.38 -3.44
C GLY A 73 10.14 -3.97 -2.54
N GLY A 74 10.40 -3.97 -1.25
CA GLY A 74 9.37 -3.60 -0.29
C GLY A 74 9.91 -3.27 1.09
N ILE A 75 9.07 -2.64 1.87
CA ILE A 75 9.33 -2.37 3.28
C ILE A 75 8.17 -2.88 4.13
N ASP A 76 8.49 -3.39 5.29
CA ASP A 76 7.52 -3.78 6.31
C ASP A 76 8.13 -3.59 7.72
N VAL A 77 7.31 -3.44 8.73
CA VAL A 77 7.76 -3.35 10.12
C VAL A 77 8.06 -4.73 10.72
N ASN A 78 7.54 -5.80 10.10
CA ASN A 78 7.70 -7.18 10.55
C ASN A 78 8.97 -7.80 9.99
N LYS A 79 9.83 -8.30 10.87
CA LYS A 79 11.12 -8.90 10.51
C LYS A 79 10.94 -10.19 9.71
N ASP A 80 10.10 -11.11 10.19
CA ASP A 80 9.92 -12.44 9.59
C ASP A 80 9.32 -12.33 8.18
N ALA A 81 8.41 -11.38 7.98
CA ALA A 81 7.85 -11.07 6.67
C ALA A 81 8.95 -10.61 5.68
N ILE A 82 9.82 -9.69 6.10
CA ILE A 82 10.92 -9.17 5.28
C ILE A 82 11.96 -10.25 5.00
N GLU A 83 12.28 -11.12 5.94
CA GLU A 83 13.21 -12.25 5.72
C GLU A 83 12.68 -13.19 4.63
N LEU A 84 11.40 -13.59 4.72
CA LEU A 84 10.76 -14.41 3.69
C LEU A 84 10.70 -13.70 2.32
N ALA A 85 10.41 -12.40 2.30
CA ALA A 85 10.42 -11.63 1.06
C ALA A 85 11.82 -11.61 0.40
N LYS A 86 12.90 -11.43 1.18
CA LYS A 86 14.30 -11.51 0.68
C LYS A 86 14.64 -12.89 0.12
N GLU A 87 14.18 -13.94 0.77
CA GLU A 87 14.39 -15.32 0.30
C GLU A 87 13.64 -15.59 -1.01
N THR A 88 12.43 -15.06 -1.13
CA THR A 88 11.55 -15.28 -2.28
C THR A 88 11.98 -14.47 -3.51
N PHE A 89 12.37 -13.21 -3.32
CA PHE A 89 12.70 -12.27 -4.40
C PHE A 89 14.21 -11.99 -4.43
N LYS A 90 14.99 -12.95 -4.93
CA LYS A 90 16.44 -12.79 -5.06
C LYS A 90 16.81 -11.58 -5.92
N GLY A 91 17.62 -10.67 -5.37
CA GLY A 91 17.99 -9.41 -6.01
C GLY A 91 17.00 -8.25 -5.81
N GLY A 92 15.90 -8.45 -5.13
CA GLY A 92 15.00 -7.38 -4.67
C GLY A 92 15.59 -6.59 -3.50
N VAL A 93 15.05 -5.38 -3.30
CA VAL A 93 15.49 -4.46 -2.22
C VAL A 93 14.46 -4.46 -1.10
N PHE A 94 14.82 -4.97 0.07
CA PHE A 94 13.88 -5.09 1.20
C PHE A 94 14.47 -4.53 2.49
N PHE A 95 13.67 -3.70 3.20
CA PHE A 95 14.07 -3.13 4.50
C PHE A 95 12.99 -3.35 5.56
N GLN A 96 13.43 -3.69 6.77
CA GLN A 96 12.57 -3.66 7.94
C GLN A 96 12.51 -2.22 8.46
N CYS A 97 11.53 -1.43 8.01
CA CYS A 97 11.33 -0.07 8.49
C CYS A 97 9.86 0.35 8.40
N SER A 98 9.55 1.53 8.93
CA SER A 98 8.21 2.11 8.88
C SER A 98 8.06 3.04 7.69
N ALA A 99 6.85 3.12 7.12
CA ALA A 99 6.57 3.97 5.95
C ALA A 99 6.54 5.48 6.25
N ASP A 100 6.71 5.91 7.49
CA ASP A 100 6.95 7.30 7.88
C ASP A 100 8.43 7.64 8.12
N ASP A 101 9.32 6.67 7.86
CA ASP A 101 10.78 6.81 7.95
C ASP A 101 11.42 5.71 7.06
N ILE A 102 11.36 5.92 5.75
CA ILE A 102 11.79 4.94 4.75
C ILE A 102 13.31 5.01 4.58
N MET A 103 14.00 3.90 4.83
CA MET A 103 15.46 3.77 4.74
C MET A 103 15.96 3.76 3.28
N MET A 104 15.54 4.74 2.49
CA MET A 104 15.92 4.90 1.08
C MET A 104 16.20 6.36 0.76
N SER A 105 17.08 6.60 -0.21
CA SER A 105 17.40 7.94 -0.69
C SER A 105 16.21 8.60 -1.39
N ASP A 106 16.25 9.93 -1.47
CA ASP A 106 15.26 10.69 -2.22
C ASP A 106 15.21 10.25 -3.68
N LYS A 107 13.98 10.18 -4.23
CA LYS A 107 13.75 9.84 -5.64
C LYS A 107 14.44 8.54 -6.10
N SER A 108 14.51 7.54 -5.23
CA SER A 108 15.25 6.28 -5.50
C SER A 108 14.39 5.20 -6.20
N THR A 109 13.07 5.31 -6.18
CA THR A 109 12.17 4.38 -6.90
C THR A 109 11.24 5.10 -7.87
N ASP A 110 10.87 4.45 -8.98
CA ASP A 110 9.91 5.02 -9.94
C ASP A 110 8.48 5.02 -9.40
N VAL A 111 8.09 3.90 -8.77
CA VAL A 111 6.75 3.71 -8.20
C VAL A 111 6.86 3.36 -6.73
N LEU A 112 6.01 3.97 -5.92
CA LEU A 112 5.73 3.49 -4.58
C LEU A 112 4.30 2.99 -4.53
N LEU A 113 4.15 1.74 -4.09
CA LEU A 113 2.88 1.04 -3.95
C LEU A 113 2.50 0.94 -2.47
N SER A 114 1.21 1.15 -2.18
CA SER A 114 0.58 0.78 -0.90
C SER A 114 -0.69 -0.02 -1.17
N ASP A 115 -0.83 -1.17 -0.53
CA ASP A 115 -2.05 -1.98 -0.58
C ASP A 115 -2.52 -2.30 0.84
N MET A 116 -3.63 -1.69 1.24
CA MET A 116 -4.28 -1.85 2.56
C MET A 116 -3.32 -1.67 3.75
N THR A 117 -2.33 -0.79 3.60
CA THR A 117 -1.36 -0.47 4.65
C THR A 117 -1.68 0.86 5.33
N LEU A 118 -2.08 1.87 4.55
CA LEU A 118 -2.40 3.19 5.08
C LEU A 118 -3.74 3.24 5.83
N ILE A 119 -4.58 2.20 5.73
CA ILE A 119 -5.77 2.02 6.58
C ILE A 119 -5.44 1.95 8.08
N TYR A 120 -4.21 1.63 8.44
CA TYR A 120 -3.71 1.56 9.83
C TYR A 120 -3.12 2.88 10.34
N VAL A 121 -2.94 3.86 9.47
CA VAL A 121 -2.41 5.19 9.81
C VAL A 121 -3.57 6.09 10.23
N ASP A 122 -3.42 6.85 11.30
CA ASP A 122 -4.43 7.80 11.76
C ASP A 122 -4.33 9.15 11.04
N ASN A 123 -5.38 9.97 11.15
CA ASN A 123 -5.48 11.26 10.46
C ASN A 123 -4.36 12.26 10.82
N TRP A 124 -3.74 12.14 11.99
CA TRP A 124 -2.68 13.04 12.43
C TRP A 124 -1.35 12.72 11.76
N ASN A 125 -1.16 11.45 11.39
CA ASN A 125 0.09 10.95 10.85
C ASN A 125 0.08 10.81 9.32
N ILE A 126 -1.08 10.71 8.66
CA ILE A 126 -1.16 10.37 7.23
C ILE A 126 -0.37 11.31 6.32
N LYS A 127 -0.32 12.60 6.64
CA LYS A 127 0.47 13.57 5.86
C LYS A 127 1.96 13.30 5.94
N LYS A 128 2.48 12.94 7.11
CA LYS A 128 3.88 12.55 7.28
C LYS A 128 4.23 11.35 6.40
N TYR A 129 3.34 10.34 6.35
CA TYR A 129 3.51 9.18 5.47
C TYR A 129 3.54 9.59 4.00
N LEU A 130 2.62 10.45 3.56
CA LEU A 130 2.59 10.91 2.17
C LEU A 130 3.83 11.74 1.80
N GLN A 131 4.36 12.54 2.72
CA GLN A 131 5.59 13.30 2.50
C GLN A 131 6.79 12.37 2.32
N GLU A 132 6.90 11.31 3.12
CA GLU A 132 7.94 10.31 3.01
C GLU A 132 7.81 9.48 1.72
N ILE A 133 6.59 9.07 1.38
CA ILE A 133 6.24 8.44 0.11
C ILE A 133 6.68 9.32 -1.07
N LYS A 134 6.34 10.61 -1.03
CA LYS A 134 6.70 11.60 -2.04
C LYS A 134 8.22 11.80 -2.14
N ARG A 135 8.92 11.79 -1.01
CA ARG A 135 10.37 11.93 -0.93
C ARG A 135 11.09 10.84 -1.72
N VAL A 136 10.74 9.58 -1.49
CA VAL A 136 11.44 8.45 -2.12
C VAL A 136 11.00 8.17 -3.55
N THR A 137 9.85 8.65 -3.99
CA THR A 137 9.24 8.35 -5.29
C THR A 137 9.61 9.35 -6.37
N ARG A 138 10.02 8.84 -7.55
CA ARG A 138 10.33 9.67 -8.73
C ARG A 138 9.12 10.01 -9.59
N LYS A 139 8.22 9.03 -9.85
CA LYS A 139 7.20 9.16 -10.90
C LYS A 139 5.77 9.01 -10.39
N TYR A 140 5.43 7.87 -9.81
CA TYR A 140 4.05 7.55 -9.48
C TYR A 140 3.90 6.99 -8.08
N VAL A 141 2.81 7.37 -7.43
CA VAL A 141 2.29 6.67 -6.25
C VAL A 141 1.07 5.87 -6.66
N VAL A 142 0.99 4.63 -6.22
CA VAL A 142 -0.14 3.73 -6.46
C VAL A 142 -0.68 3.30 -5.10
N LEU A 143 -1.94 3.66 -4.81
CA LEU A 143 -2.59 3.38 -3.53
C LEU A 143 -3.80 2.49 -3.79
N CYS A 144 -3.80 1.27 -3.26
CA CYS A 144 -4.98 0.40 -3.16
C CYS A 144 -5.48 0.46 -1.72
N GLU A 145 -6.40 1.39 -1.43
CA GLU A 145 -6.74 1.77 -0.06
C GLU A 145 -8.23 2.10 0.07
N PHE A 146 -8.74 2.18 1.31
CA PHE A 146 -10.12 2.60 1.53
C PHE A 146 -10.30 4.09 1.26
N HIS A 147 -11.26 4.41 0.40
CA HIS A 147 -11.59 5.77 -0.04
C HIS A 147 -13.07 6.08 0.12
N HIS A 148 -13.38 7.25 0.66
CA HIS A 148 -14.71 7.83 0.54
C HIS A 148 -14.66 9.37 0.69
N GLU A 149 -15.42 10.10 -0.12
CA GLU A 149 -15.45 11.58 -0.05
C GLU A 149 -16.17 12.06 1.22
N SER A 150 -17.29 11.41 1.60
CA SER A 150 -18.06 11.78 2.79
C SER A 150 -17.31 11.46 4.09
N TRP A 151 -17.13 12.48 4.93
CA TRP A 151 -16.56 12.31 6.27
C TRP A 151 -17.38 11.34 7.13
N PHE A 152 -18.72 11.42 7.03
CA PHE A 152 -19.61 10.55 7.80
C PHE A 152 -19.40 9.06 7.48
N GLN A 153 -19.26 8.72 6.20
CA GLN A 153 -19.01 7.33 5.80
C GLN A 153 -17.64 6.83 6.27
N ARG A 154 -16.61 7.68 6.23
CA ARG A 154 -15.28 7.33 6.77
C ARG A 154 -15.33 7.10 8.28
N MET A 155 -16.06 7.93 9.03
CA MET A 155 -16.27 7.72 10.47
C MET A 155 -17.05 6.44 10.77
N LYS A 156 -18.11 6.15 9.99
CA LYS A 156 -18.87 4.90 10.11
C LYS A 156 -17.96 3.69 9.92
N LEU A 157 -17.13 3.68 8.87
CA LEU A 157 -16.15 2.61 8.65
C LEU A 157 -15.19 2.48 9.82
N LYS A 158 -14.64 3.59 10.32
CA LYS A 158 -13.73 3.59 11.47
C LYS A 158 -14.37 2.96 12.71
N ILE A 159 -15.62 3.29 13.00
CA ILE A 159 -16.34 2.76 14.16
C ILE A 159 -16.63 1.27 14.00
N THR A 160 -17.02 0.83 12.80
CA THR A 160 -17.46 -0.57 12.56
C THR A 160 -16.31 -1.54 12.33
N SER A 161 -15.20 -1.10 11.75
CA SER A 161 -14.07 -1.97 11.39
C SER A 161 -12.76 -1.65 12.11
N GLY A 162 -12.62 -0.47 12.69
CA GLY A 162 -11.36 0.03 13.24
C GLY A 162 -10.37 0.57 12.21
N TYR A 163 -10.66 0.45 10.91
CA TYR A 163 -9.81 0.92 9.82
C TYR A 163 -10.08 2.38 9.44
N ASN A 164 -9.07 3.05 8.90
CA ASN A 164 -9.22 4.39 8.36
C ASN A 164 -9.53 4.33 6.86
N ALA A 165 -10.41 5.22 6.41
CA ALA A 165 -10.59 5.57 5.02
C ALA A 165 -10.30 7.06 4.85
N TYR A 166 -9.83 7.46 3.68
CA TYR A 166 -9.46 8.83 3.38
C TYR A 166 -10.21 9.34 2.15
N ASN A 167 -10.35 10.66 2.02
CA ASN A 167 -10.60 11.27 0.73
C ASN A 167 -9.25 11.42 0.02
N TRP A 168 -8.83 10.34 -0.67
CA TRP A 168 -7.52 10.27 -1.30
C TRP A 168 -7.34 11.34 -2.38
N LYS A 169 -8.38 11.67 -3.16
CA LYS A 169 -8.31 12.75 -4.16
C LYS A 169 -7.90 14.07 -3.49
N LYS A 170 -8.66 14.47 -2.46
CA LYS A 170 -8.40 15.71 -1.73
C LYS A 170 -7.03 15.68 -1.05
N LEU A 171 -6.68 14.56 -0.45
CA LEU A 171 -5.43 14.42 0.31
C LEU A 171 -4.21 14.44 -0.62
N LEU A 172 -4.23 13.69 -1.72
CA LEU A 172 -3.15 13.67 -2.71
C LEU A 172 -2.97 15.07 -3.35
N THR A 173 -4.08 15.73 -3.74
CA THR A 173 -4.02 17.10 -4.26
C THR A 173 -3.42 18.08 -3.24
N SER A 174 -3.75 17.95 -1.95
CA SER A 174 -3.21 18.84 -0.90
C SER A 174 -1.72 18.64 -0.62
N GLU A 175 -1.16 17.51 -1.05
CA GLU A 175 0.28 17.19 -0.98
C GLU A 175 0.96 17.32 -2.37
N ASP A 176 0.36 18.08 -3.30
CA ASP A 176 0.85 18.42 -4.65
C ASP A 176 0.97 17.24 -5.63
N PHE A 177 0.39 16.10 -5.37
CA PHE A 177 0.29 15.05 -6.39
C PHE A 177 -0.67 15.47 -7.49
N CYS A 178 -0.37 15.09 -8.72
CA CYS A 178 -1.15 15.47 -9.91
C CYS A 178 -1.53 14.25 -10.78
N ASP A 179 -2.32 14.49 -11.83
CA ASP A 179 -2.82 13.45 -12.75
C ASP A 179 -3.40 12.24 -12.02
N ILE A 180 -4.30 12.52 -11.06
CA ILE A 180 -4.88 11.52 -10.16
C ILE A 180 -5.96 10.73 -10.90
N ILE A 181 -5.75 9.43 -11.04
CA ILE A 181 -6.71 8.46 -11.61
C ILE A 181 -7.26 7.62 -10.44
N GLU A 182 -8.58 7.38 -10.43
CA GLU A 182 -9.23 6.47 -9.49
C GLU A 182 -9.88 5.32 -10.24
N TYR A 183 -9.69 4.11 -9.73
CA TYR A 183 -10.42 2.91 -10.07
C TYR A 183 -11.08 2.33 -8.82
N LYS A 184 -12.41 2.23 -8.81
CA LYS A 184 -13.17 1.61 -7.71
C LYS A 184 -13.21 0.10 -7.91
N LEU A 185 -12.77 -0.65 -6.91
CA LEU A 185 -12.80 -2.11 -6.96
C LEU A 185 -14.25 -2.63 -6.95
N ALA A 186 -14.55 -3.55 -7.85
CA ALA A 186 -15.80 -4.26 -7.89
C ALA A 186 -15.83 -5.41 -6.84
N GLU A 187 -17.01 -5.94 -6.54
CA GLU A 187 -17.17 -6.97 -5.51
C GLU A 187 -16.48 -8.27 -5.90
N GLU A 188 -16.53 -8.65 -7.16
CA GLU A 188 -15.86 -9.83 -7.72
C GLU A 188 -14.33 -9.71 -7.73
N GLU A 189 -13.80 -8.49 -7.68
CA GLU A 189 -12.36 -8.23 -7.60
C GLU A 189 -11.83 -8.36 -6.16
N TRP A 190 -12.73 -8.42 -5.18
CA TRP A 190 -12.38 -8.64 -3.78
C TRP A 190 -13.27 -9.72 -3.13
N PRO A 191 -13.19 -10.99 -3.60
CA PRO A 191 -13.99 -12.07 -3.04
C PRO A 191 -13.66 -12.28 -1.56
N GLY A 192 -14.70 -12.48 -0.75
CA GLY A 192 -14.57 -12.62 0.72
C GLY A 192 -14.45 -11.30 1.48
N GLY A 193 -14.28 -10.18 0.78
CA GLY A 193 -14.48 -8.82 1.29
C GLY A 193 -15.78 -8.24 0.77
N ASN A 194 -15.98 -6.95 1.00
CA ASN A 194 -17.00 -6.20 0.31
C ASN A 194 -16.44 -4.79 0.03
N PRO A 195 -15.75 -4.62 -1.11
CA PRO A 195 -15.08 -3.36 -1.42
C PRO A 195 -16.04 -2.18 -1.51
N GLN A 196 -17.32 -2.42 -1.84
CA GLN A 196 -18.34 -1.36 -1.82
C GLN A 196 -18.67 -0.91 -0.38
N LYS A 197 -18.67 -1.82 0.59
CA LYS A 197 -18.86 -1.49 2.02
C LYS A 197 -17.59 -0.96 2.67
N THR A 198 -16.43 -1.43 2.25
CA THR A 198 -15.12 -1.00 2.74
C THR A 198 -14.51 0.12 1.91
N PHE A 199 -15.14 0.46 0.78
CA PHE A 199 -14.74 1.57 -0.10
C PHE A 199 -13.36 1.39 -0.74
N GLY A 200 -12.98 0.16 -1.11
CA GLY A 200 -11.70 -0.15 -1.76
C GLY A 200 -11.57 0.52 -3.12
N SER A 201 -10.49 1.29 -3.30
CA SER A 201 -10.18 1.97 -4.56
C SER A 201 -8.69 1.93 -4.84
N ILE A 202 -8.31 1.88 -6.13
CA ILE A 202 -6.93 2.05 -6.58
C ILE A 202 -6.77 3.47 -7.10
N PHE A 203 -5.77 4.18 -6.58
CA PHE A 203 -5.37 5.50 -7.07
C PHE A 203 -3.99 5.41 -7.72
N ILE A 204 -3.84 6.04 -8.87
CA ILE A 204 -2.53 6.33 -9.48
C ILE A 204 -2.39 7.84 -9.51
N ALA A 205 -1.30 8.36 -8.95
CA ALA A 205 -1.02 9.79 -8.96
C ALA A 205 0.44 10.04 -9.33
N LYS A 206 0.71 11.09 -10.10
CA LYS A 206 2.07 11.52 -10.39
C LYS A 206 2.67 12.31 -9.24
N VAL A 207 3.92 12.05 -8.97
CA VAL A 207 4.75 12.89 -8.10
C VAL A 207 5.15 14.14 -8.88
N PRO A 208 5.03 15.35 -8.30
CA PRO A 208 5.40 16.58 -9.00
C PRO A 208 6.87 16.58 -9.38
N LYS A 209 7.16 17.06 -10.59
CA LYS A 209 8.53 17.43 -10.97
C LYS A 209 8.90 18.69 -10.18
N LYS A 210 9.96 18.62 -9.41
CA LYS A 210 10.56 19.83 -8.86
C LYS A 210 11.29 20.58 -9.95
#